data_075faa6a11ca6115d2cf9796a5d9c31f
#
_entry.id   075faa6a11ca6115d2cf9796a5d9c31f
#
_cell.length_a   1.000
_cell.length_b   1.000
_cell.length_c   1.000
_cell.angle_alpha   90.00
_cell.angle_beta   90.00
_cell.angle_gamma   90.00
#
_symmetry.space_group_name_H-M   'P 1'
#
loop_
_entity.id
_entity.type
_entity.pdbx_description
1 polymer ?
#
loop_
_entity_poly.entity_id
_entity_poly.type
_entity_poly.pdbx_seq_one_letter_code
_entity_poly.pdbx_strand_id
1 'polypeptide(L)'
;MHKSLQSGFSLIELLVVVAIIGILAAVGTVGYGNYVSQTKVKAVKTNVDAVAGAINTLEGLAQAGVDPACSNYTTCIGTSGSTSAMNLANFKNPYNTSTTGGGTATGAIQFQAAVACTAANAGTIYVTPSAFVGDVATVTVLGCDTASSSYNVSVGWGAGP
;
A
#
# COMPACT_ATOMS: atom_id res chain seq x y z
N MET A 1 -51.22 39.76 25.60
CA MET A 1 -49.95 39.21 26.10
C MET A 1 -50.02 37.69 26.00
N HIS A 2 -49.39 37.09 25.01
CA HIS A 2 -49.30 35.64 24.89
C HIS A 2 -48.12 35.15 25.74
N LYS A 3 -48.38 34.38 26.81
CA LYS A 3 -47.37 33.64 27.51
C LYS A 3 -46.95 32.44 26.62
N SER A 4 -45.75 32.47 26.11
CA SER A 4 -45.15 31.29 25.47
C SER A 4 -44.91 30.24 26.56
N LEU A 5 -45.55 29.08 26.44
CA LEU A 5 -45.27 27.92 27.26
C LEU A 5 -43.91 27.37 26.82
N GLN A 6 -42.87 27.69 27.58
CA GLN A 6 -41.57 27.03 27.42
C GLN A 6 -41.71 25.63 28.01
N SER A 7 -41.85 24.60 27.16
CA SER A 7 -41.71 23.21 27.57
C SER A 7 -40.24 22.93 27.85
N GLY A 8 -39.89 22.74 29.11
CA GLY A 8 -38.53 22.33 29.51
C GLY A 8 -38.30 20.84 29.18
N PHE A 9 -37.07 20.50 28.87
CA PHE A 9 -36.63 19.10 28.67
C PHE A 9 -36.74 18.35 30.01
N SER A 10 -37.28 17.13 29.97
CA SER A 10 -37.33 16.26 31.15
C SER A 10 -35.93 15.69 31.44
N LEU A 11 -35.57 15.58 32.72
CA LEU A 11 -34.29 15.00 33.17
C LEU A 11 -34.13 13.57 32.68
N ILE A 12 -35.23 12.79 32.59
CA ILE A 12 -35.20 11.43 32.10
C ILE A 12 -34.94 11.32 30.59
N GLU A 13 -35.44 12.29 29.80
CA GLU A 13 -35.15 12.33 28.36
C GLU A 13 -33.66 12.55 28.10
N LEU A 14 -33.02 13.44 28.88
CA LEU A 14 -31.60 13.69 28.78
C LEU A 14 -30.80 12.46 29.19
N LEU A 15 -31.19 11.78 30.25
CA LEU A 15 -30.52 10.61 30.78
C LEU A 15 -30.55 9.44 29.78
N VAL A 16 -31.71 9.17 29.16
CA VAL A 16 -31.85 8.11 28.14
C VAL A 16 -31.00 8.40 26.92
N VAL A 17 -30.96 9.66 26.44
CA VAL A 17 -30.16 10.03 25.27
C VAL A 17 -28.66 9.82 25.53
N VAL A 18 -28.14 10.26 26.67
CA VAL A 18 -26.71 10.06 26.98
C VAL A 18 -26.36 8.60 27.17
N ALA A 19 -27.27 7.79 27.72
CA ALA A 19 -27.08 6.36 27.85
C ALA A 19 -26.97 5.67 26.49
N ILE A 20 -27.85 6.01 25.54
CA ILE A 20 -27.83 5.44 24.18
C ILE A 20 -26.55 5.87 23.44
N ILE A 21 -26.18 7.15 23.49
CA ILE A 21 -24.95 7.66 22.87
C ILE A 21 -23.72 6.96 23.47
N GLY A 22 -23.68 6.75 24.78
CA GLY A 22 -22.59 6.03 25.45
C GLY A 22 -22.42 4.60 24.96
N ILE A 23 -23.51 3.86 24.80
CA ILE A 23 -23.48 2.50 24.27
C ILE A 23 -23.02 2.50 22.80
N LEU A 24 -23.57 3.37 21.97
CA LEU A 24 -23.21 3.45 20.56
C LEU A 24 -21.73 3.85 20.36
N ALA A 25 -21.23 4.77 21.17
CA ALA A 25 -19.83 5.16 21.14
C ALA A 25 -18.92 3.99 21.52
N ALA A 26 -19.26 3.25 22.56
CA ALA A 26 -18.46 2.10 23.02
C ALA A 26 -18.34 1.01 21.93
N VAL A 27 -19.43 0.66 21.26
CA VAL A 27 -19.44 -0.33 20.16
C VAL A 27 -18.75 0.24 18.92
N GLY A 28 -18.96 1.53 18.63
CA GLY A 28 -18.40 2.20 17.45
C GLY A 28 -16.88 2.23 17.43
N THR A 29 -16.22 2.45 18.57
CA THR A 29 -14.76 2.52 18.63
C THR A 29 -14.07 1.20 18.25
N VAL A 30 -14.59 0.07 18.71
CA VAL A 30 -14.04 -1.26 18.38
C VAL A 30 -14.23 -1.60 16.90
N GLY A 31 -15.42 -1.33 16.37
CA GLY A 31 -15.70 -1.57 14.95
C GLY A 31 -14.85 -0.72 14.02
N TYR A 32 -14.64 0.55 14.34
CA TYR A 32 -13.83 1.46 13.57
C TYR A 32 -12.36 1.06 13.49
N GLY A 33 -11.75 0.62 14.61
CA GLY A 33 -10.37 0.15 14.64
C GLY A 33 -10.13 -1.05 13.71
N ASN A 34 -11.03 -2.02 13.74
CA ASN A 34 -10.95 -3.19 12.85
C ASN A 34 -11.11 -2.80 11.37
N TYR A 35 -12.03 -1.89 11.06
CA TYR A 35 -12.24 -1.40 9.71
C TYR A 35 -10.99 -0.71 9.16
N VAL A 36 -10.37 0.19 9.94
CA VAL A 36 -9.15 0.89 9.54
C VAL A 36 -8.00 -0.10 9.28
N SER A 37 -7.82 -1.11 10.14
CA SER A 37 -6.78 -2.12 9.95
C SER A 37 -6.97 -2.91 8.66
N GLN A 38 -8.18 -3.38 8.38
CA GLN A 38 -8.50 -4.09 7.14
C GLN A 38 -8.31 -3.22 5.89
N THR A 39 -8.65 -1.93 5.99
CA THR A 39 -8.44 -0.98 4.89
C THR A 39 -6.96 -0.81 4.57
N LYS A 40 -6.09 -0.74 5.58
CA LYS A 40 -4.64 -0.68 5.40
C LYS A 40 -4.09 -1.93 4.71
N VAL A 41 -4.49 -3.12 5.15
CA VAL A 41 -4.12 -4.40 4.52
C VAL A 41 -4.55 -4.42 3.05
N LYS A 42 -5.78 -4.01 2.77
CA LYS A 42 -6.29 -3.95 1.40
C LYS A 42 -5.50 -2.95 0.55
N ALA A 43 -5.13 -1.80 1.11
CA ALA A 43 -4.31 -0.80 0.41
C ALA A 43 -2.92 -1.36 0.05
N VAL A 44 -2.27 -2.13 0.94
CA VAL A 44 -0.99 -2.79 0.62
C VAL A 44 -1.18 -3.76 -0.55
N LYS A 45 -2.20 -4.62 -0.51
CA LYS A 45 -2.49 -5.56 -1.61
C LYS A 45 -2.69 -4.84 -2.94
N THR A 46 -3.52 -3.82 -2.95
CA THR A 46 -3.75 -3.00 -4.16
C THR A 46 -2.47 -2.36 -4.68
N ASN A 47 -1.60 -1.89 -3.79
CA ASN A 47 -0.31 -1.32 -4.17
C ASN A 47 0.64 -2.39 -4.75
N VAL A 48 0.68 -3.60 -4.19
CA VAL A 48 1.45 -4.73 -4.73
C VAL A 48 0.97 -5.09 -6.13
N ASP A 49 -0.33 -5.21 -6.33
CA ASP A 49 -0.91 -5.53 -7.63
C ASP A 49 -0.61 -4.42 -8.66
N ALA A 50 -0.65 -3.16 -8.25
CA ALA A 50 -0.30 -2.04 -9.11
C ALA A 50 1.18 -2.03 -9.50
N VAL A 51 2.09 -2.34 -8.58
CA VAL A 51 3.53 -2.47 -8.87
C VAL A 51 3.79 -3.65 -9.79
N ALA A 52 3.18 -4.80 -9.53
CA ALA A 52 3.30 -5.98 -10.40
C ALA A 52 2.75 -5.70 -11.82
N GLY A 53 1.63 -5.01 -11.92
CA GLY A 53 1.06 -4.59 -13.21
C GLY A 53 1.97 -3.63 -13.98
N ALA A 54 2.61 -2.68 -13.27
CA ALA A 54 3.58 -1.78 -13.87
C ALA A 54 4.80 -2.55 -14.41
N ILE A 55 5.31 -3.52 -13.66
CA ILE A 55 6.44 -4.37 -14.10
C ILE A 55 6.05 -5.16 -15.36
N ASN A 56 4.88 -5.78 -15.41
CA ASN A 56 4.39 -6.49 -16.61
C ASN A 56 4.29 -5.55 -17.82
N THR A 57 3.84 -4.32 -17.62
CA THR A 57 3.74 -3.34 -18.71
C THR A 57 5.12 -2.98 -19.26
N LEU A 58 6.09 -2.76 -18.37
CA LEU A 58 7.46 -2.45 -18.76
C LEU A 58 8.14 -3.63 -19.47
N GLU A 59 7.89 -4.85 -19.02
CA GLU A 59 8.35 -6.04 -19.75
C GLU A 59 7.80 -6.08 -21.18
N GLY A 60 6.51 -5.86 -21.36
CA GLY A 60 5.90 -5.80 -22.68
C GLY A 60 6.50 -4.71 -23.58
N LEU A 61 6.82 -3.53 -23.04
CA LEU A 61 7.49 -2.46 -23.78
C LEU A 61 8.94 -2.82 -24.16
N ALA A 62 9.67 -3.47 -23.23
CA ALA A 62 11.03 -3.94 -23.49
C ALA A 62 11.07 -5.00 -24.59
N GLN A 63 10.15 -5.96 -24.56
CA GLN A 63 10.04 -7.03 -25.59
C GLN A 63 9.60 -6.45 -26.94
N ALA A 64 8.78 -5.43 -26.95
CA ALA A 64 8.34 -4.76 -28.17
C ALA A 64 9.41 -3.83 -28.78
N GLY A 65 10.52 -3.58 -28.08
CA GLY A 65 11.59 -2.67 -28.53
C GLY A 65 11.13 -1.22 -28.73
N VAL A 66 10.04 -0.82 -28.06
CA VAL A 66 9.41 0.49 -28.26
C VAL A 66 10.25 1.62 -27.64
N ASP A 67 10.93 1.33 -26.55
CA ASP A 67 11.78 2.31 -25.85
C ASP A 67 13.21 1.80 -25.71
N PRO A 68 14.18 2.39 -26.45
CA PRO A 68 15.57 1.95 -26.34
C PRO A 68 16.18 2.19 -24.95
N ALA A 69 15.61 3.06 -24.13
CA ALA A 69 16.01 3.26 -22.74
C ALA A 69 15.50 2.15 -21.81
N CYS A 70 14.55 1.35 -22.27
CA CYS A 70 13.95 0.25 -21.53
C CYS A 70 14.14 -1.06 -22.31
N SER A 71 15.37 -1.51 -22.47
CA SER A 71 15.72 -2.73 -23.21
C SER A 71 15.85 -3.98 -22.34
N ASN A 72 15.99 -3.82 -21.03
CA ASN A 72 16.09 -4.93 -20.06
C ASN A 72 15.62 -4.47 -18.68
N TYR A 73 15.49 -5.40 -17.74
CA TYR A 73 15.05 -5.10 -16.38
C TYR A 73 15.86 -3.97 -15.72
N THR A 74 17.17 -4.04 -15.82
CA THR A 74 18.07 -3.05 -15.17
C THR A 74 17.89 -1.65 -15.71
N THR A 75 17.68 -1.50 -17.03
CA THR A 75 17.43 -0.20 -17.66
C THR A 75 16.02 0.32 -17.40
N CYS A 76 15.03 -0.56 -17.38
CA CYS A 76 13.63 -0.21 -17.15
C CYS A 76 13.32 0.10 -15.70
N ILE A 77 13.79 -0.72 -14.77
CA ILE A 77 13.46 -0.65 -13.34
C ILE A 77 14.65 -0.12 -12.54
N GLY A 78 15.87 -0.30 -13.07
CA GLY A 78 17.11 0.17 -12.44
C GLY A 78 17.59 -0.71 -11.29
N THR A 79 18.85 -0.51 -10.92
CA THR A 79 19.48 -1.25 -9.81
C THR A 79 19.10 -0.76 -8.43
N SER A 80 18.54 0.44 -8.35
CA SER A 80 18.19 1.10 -7.07
C SER A 80 16.78 1.67 -7.10
N GLY A 81 15.93 1.25 -8.05
CA GLY A 81 14.60 1.83 -8.19
C GLY A 81 14.59 3.32 -8.51
N SER A 82 15.67 3.84 -8.99
CA SER A 82 15.73 5.17 -9.54
C SER A 82 15.14 5.18 -10.94
N THR A 83 13.86 5.28 -11.03
CA THR A 83 13.11 4.84 -12.10
C THR A 83 12.37 5.86 -12.88
N SER A 84 12.90 6.13 -14.04
CA SER A 84 12.27 6.97 -15.04
C SER A 84 11.00 6.35 -15.63
N ALA A 85 10.92 5.03 -15.65
CA ALA A 85 9.82 4.33 -16.32
C ALA A 85 8.63 4.01 -15.39
N MET A 86 8.87 3.74 -14.10
CA MET A 86 7.78 3.56 -13.13
C MET A 86 7.59 4.83 -12.31
N ASN A 87 6.46 5.49 -12.45
CA ASN A 87 6.15 6.65 -11.61
C ASN A 87 5.76 6.19 -10.18
N LEU A 88 6.78 5.85 -9.38
CA LEU A 88 6.61 5.36 -8.01
C LEU A 88 6.45 6.49 -6.97
N ALA A 89 6.60 7.74 -7.38
CA ALA A 89 6.55 8.90 -6.48
C ALA A 89 5.22 9.03 -5.72
N ASN A 90 4.14 8.52 -6.30
CA ASN A 90 2.80 8.63 -5.73
C ASN A 90 2.41 7.48 -4.81
N PHE A 91 3.23 6.44 -4.72
CA PHE A 91 2.97 5.35 -3.79
C PHE A 91 3.19 5.81 -2.35
N LYS A 92 2.19 5.55 -1.50
CA LYS A 92 2.22 5.89 -0.08
C LYS A 92 2.11 4.62 0.75
N ASN A 93 2.92 4.55 1.79
CA ASN A 93 2.78 3.49 2.78
C ASN A 93 1.52 3.75 3.62
N PRO A 94 0.52 2.84 3.63
CA PRO A 94 -0.72 3.03 4.38
C PRO A 94 -0.56 2.98 5.89
N TYR A 95 0.58 2.48 6.39
CA TYR A 95 0.91 2.45 7.82
C TYR A 95 1.76 3.65 8.26
N ASN A 96 2.54 4.21 7.33
CA ASN A 96 3.38 5.39 7.56
C ASN A 96 3.28 6.34 6.38
N THR A 97 2.36 7.29 6.46
CA THR A 97 2.08 8.25 5.38
C THR A 97 3.21 9.22 5.08
N SER A 98 4.20 9.31 5.97
CA SER A 98 5.43 10.10 5.74
C SER A 98 6.39 9.38 4.78
N THR A 99 6.23 8.07 4.59
CA THR A 99 7.05 7.27 3.69
C THR A 99 6.37 7.20 2.33
N THR A 100 6.94 7.87 1.35
CA THR A 100 6.42 7.94 -0.01
C THR A 100 7.50 7.57 -1.01
N GLY A 101 7.06 7.24 -2.22
CA GLY A 101 7.94 6.95 -3.33
C GLY A 101 8.61 5.58 -3.29
N GLY A 102 9.41 5.32 -4.28
CA GLY A 102 10.11 4.05 -4.44
C GLY A 102 11.57 4.26 -4.80
N GLY A 103 12.33 3.18 -4.70
CA GLY A 103 13.69 3.14 -5.19
C GLY A 103 14.79 3.43 -4.19
N THR A 104 14.46 3.79 -2.98
CA THR A 104 15.44 3.97 -1.90
C THR A 104 15.24 2.93 -0.81
N ALA A 105 16.27 2.68 -0.01
CA ALA A 105 16.18 1.79 1.15
C ALA A 105 15.17 2.23 2.23
N THR A 106 14.58 3.41 2.09
CA THR A 106 13.64 4.01 3.05
C THR A 106 12.28 4.36 2.42
N GLY A 107 12.10 4.11 1.12
CA GLY A 107 10.84 4.40 0.42
C GLY A 107 9.72 3.41 0.75
N ALA A 108 8.51 3.73 0.31
CA ALA A 108 7.36 2.84 0.40
C ALA A 108 7.53 1.58 -0.45
N ILE A 109 8.33 1.67 -1.53
CA ILE A 109 8.74 0.55 -2.38
C ILE A 109 10.26 0.46 -2.34
N GLN A 110 10.78 -0.71 -2.07
CA GLN A 110 12.21 -0.97 -1.94
C GLN A 110 12.63 -2.09 -2.90
N PHE A 111 13.65 -1.80 -3.70
CA PHE A 111 14.24 -2.76 -4.64
C PHE A 111 15.41 -3.47 -3.96
N GLN A 112 15.10 -4.47 -3.18
CA GLN A 112 16.07 -5.29 -2.45
C GLN A 112 15.47 -6.65 -2.13
N ALA A 113 16.32 -7.56 -1.66
CA ALA A 113 15.84 -8.84 -1.15
C ALA A 113 14.76 -8.63 -0.09
N ALA A 114 13.70 -9.43 -0.15
CA ALA A 114 12.62 -9.33 0.81
C ALA A 114 13.12 -9.61 2.23
N VAL A 115 12.74 -8.75 3.13
CA VAL A 115 12.99 -8.87 4.57
C VAL A 115 11.73 -9.40 5.24
N ALA A 116 11.89 -10.13 6.34
CA ALA A 116 10.72 -10.57 7.11
C ALA A 116 9.84 -9.38 7.54
N CYS A 117 8.54 -9.53 7.38
CA CYS A 117 7.60 -8.50 7.75
C CYS A 117 7.56 -8.30 9.26
N THR A 118 7.70 -7.07 9.70
CA THR A 118 7.68 -6.62 11.09
C THR A 118 6.79 -5.40 11.22
N ALA A 119 6.49 -4.98 12.43
CA ALA A 119 5.74 -3.75 12.65
C ALA A 119 6.46 -2.51 12.08
N ALA A 120 7.80 -2.54 12.02
CA ALA A 120 8.60 -1.42 11.53
C ALA A 120 8.52 -1.23 10.00
N ASN A 121 8.31 -2.34 9.25
CA ASN A 121 8.21 -2.31 7.79
C ASN A 121 6.80 -2.62 7.26
N ALA A 122 5.79 -2.58 8.12
CA ALA A 122 4.40 -2.71 7.69
C ALA A 122 4.05 -1.66 6.63
N GLY A 123 3.41 -2.10 5.55
CA GLY A 123 3.07 -1.26 4.40
C GLY A 123 4.19 -1.06 3.38
N THR A 124 5.40 -1.55 3.64
CA THR A 124 6.50 -1.49 2.68
C THR A 124 6.36 -2.62 1.63
N ILE A 125 6.69 -2.29 0.40
CA ILE A 125 6.69 -3.22 -0.72
C ILE A 125 8.13 -3.50 -1.13
N TYR A 126 8.49 -4.76 -1.23
CA TYR A 126 9.79 -5.21 -1.69
C TYR A 126 9.67 -5.78 -3.09
N VAL A 127 10.55 -5.34 -3.98
CA VAL A 127 10.68 -5.89 -5.34
C VAL A 127 12.00 -6.65 -5.40
N THR A 128 11.91 -7.93 -5.56
CA THR A 128 13.04 -8.87 -5.54
C THR A 128 13.17 -9.57 -6.91
N PRO A 129 14.36 -9.72 -7.41
CA PRO A 129 15.66 -9.27 -6.92
C PRO A 129 15.90 -7.78 -7.20
N SER A 130 16.71 -7.15 -6.36
CA SER A 130 17.09 -5.74 -6.52
C SER A 130 18.06 -5.48 -7.67
N ALA A 131 18.75 -6.52 -8.14
CA ALA A 131 19.65 -6.47 -9.30
C ALA A 131 19.57 -7.79 -10.05
N PHE A 132 19.49 -7.70 -11.37
CA PHE A 132 19.53 -8.83 -12.27
C PHE A 132 20.86 -8.84 -13.02
N VAL A 133 21.50 -9.99 -13.03
CA VAL A 133 22.65 -10.26 -13.87
C VAL A 133 22.22 -11.40 -14.81
N GLY A 134 21.94 -11.06 -16.07
CA GLY A 134 21.49 -12.03 -17.08
C GLY A 134 19.97 -12.09 -17.26
N ASP A 135 19.50 -13.09 -17.97
CA ASP A 135 18.10 -13.33 -18.28
C ASP A 135 17.35 -13.78 -17.01
N VAL A 136 16.51 -12.95 -16.47
CA VAL A 136 15.78 -13.26 -15.26
C VAL A 136 14.41 -13.82 -15.58
N ALA A 137 14.10 -14.90 -14.92
CA ALA A 137 12.85 -15.60 -15.12
C ALA A 137 11.67 -15.03 -14.27
N THR A 138 11.94 -14.47 -13.10
CA THR A 138 10.85 -14.09 -12.17
C THR A 138 11.24 -12.95 -11.24
N VAL A 139 10.36 -11.97 -11.15
CA VAL A 139 10.40 -10.87 -10.18
C VAL A 139 9.31 -11.10 -9.15
N THR A 140 9.66 -11.08 -7.89
CA THR A 140 8.67 -11.16 -6.81
C THR A 140 8.42 -9.78 -6.21
N VAL A 141 7.15 -9.38 -6.18
CA VAL A 141 6.67 -8.19 -5.50
C VAL A 141 6.01 -8.62 -4.20
N LEU A 142 6.59 -8.27 -3.07
CA LEU A 142 6.13 -8.66 -1.75
C LEU A 142 5.75 -7.41 -0.95
N GLY A 143 4.51 -7.34 -0.46
CA GLY A 143 4.02 -6.29 0.43
C GLY A 143 3.86 -6.82 1.85
N CYS A 144 4.41 -6.12 2.82
CA CYS A 144 4.17 -6.39 4.24
C CYS A 144 2.83 -5.78 4.65
N ASP A 145 1.78 -6.59 4.77
CA ASP A 145 0.44 -6.12 5.12
C ASP A 145 0.22 -5.97 6.64
N THR A 146 0.97 -6.71 7.43
CA THR A 146 1.02 -6.59 8.91
C THR A 146 2.43 -6.89 9.42
N ALA A 147 2.61 -6.89 10.75
CA ALA A 147 3.89 -7.21 11.39
C ALA A 147 4.39 -8.66 11.16
N SER A 148 3.53 -9.55 10.67
CA SER A 148 3.85 -10.97 10.47
C SER A 148 3.16 -11.60 9.27
N SER A 149 2.49 -10.82 8.46
CA SER A 149 1.77 -11.27 7.27
C SER A 149 2.25 -10.50 6.05
N SER A 150 2.31 -11.18 4.93
CA SER A 150 2.73 -10.61 3.64
C SER A 150 1.81 -11.08 2.51
N TYR A 151 1.69 -10.23 1.51
CA TYR A 151 1.06 -10.55 0.24
C TYR A 151 2.10 -10.46 -0.86
N ASN A 152 2.20 -11.46 -1.73
CA ASN A 152 3.18 -11.49 -2.81
C ASN A 152 2.53 -11.80 -4.16
N VAL A 153 3.13 -11.25 -5.20
CA VAL A 153 2.82 -11.52 -6.60
C VAL A 153 4.13 -11.78 -7.32
N SER A 154 4.18 -12.85 -8.09
CA SER A 154 5.33 -13.15 -8.94
C SER A 154 5.02 -12.74 -10.38
N VAL A 155 5.94 -12.01 -10.98
CA VAL A 155 5.87 -11.49 -12.34
C VAL A 155 7.00 -12.13 -13.14
N GLY A 156 6.69 -12.71 -14.31
CA GLY A 156 7.72 -13.15 -15.23
C GLY A 156 8.43 -11.93 -15.83
N TRP A 157 9.74 -12.05 -16.07
CA TRP A 157 10.48 -11.13 -16.90
C TRP A 157 11.26 -11.97 -17.91
N GLY A 158 10.86 -11.88 -19.17
CA GLY A 158 11.55 -12.58 -20.27
C GLY A 158 12.78 -11.82 -20.73
N ALA A 159 13.73 -12.56 -21.30
CA ALA A 159 14.79 -11.95 -22.09
C ALA A 159 14.13 -11.21 -23.26
N GLY A 160 14.46 -9.93 -23.42
CA GLY A 160 14.15 -9.20 -24.65
C GLY A 160 14.81 -9.87 -25.86
N PRO A 161 14.35 -9.59 -27.06
CA PRO A 161 14.90 -10.13 -28.29
C PRO A 161 16.36 -9.72 -28.50
#